data_b667177c81159f4cf1cc70817c113820
#
_entry.id   b667177c81159f4cf1cc70817c113820
#
_cell.length_a   1.000
_cell.length_b   1.000
_cell.length_c   1.000
_cell.angle_alpha   90.00
_cell.angle_beta   90.00
_cell.angle_gamma   90.00
#
_symmetry.space_group_name_H-M   'P 1'
#
loop_
_entity.id
_entity.type
_entity.pdbx_description
1 polymer ?
#
loop_
_entity_poly.entity_id
_entity_poly.type
_entity_poly.pdbx_seq_one_letter_code
_entity_poly.pdbx_strand_id
1 'polypeptide(L)'
;MIGTKRYLLESVEKCISRHFYRNISNMPIDDKKSKCAKDKGNDQKSKKEANVNIKHQLKDYDHFLPDHKGDIKVCMIGGGESLMYATVLLKQFRLIKRIHVVDTKDSLANAILDISHIDTSPRVKYFKRKHLKEALKEINIIALMDETNTNIYESPAAQFEAASTYVSEMTEQMVQLSSESLVAVFTRPVTATLPMVSEIYKLAGWWDPDRIIGSTAHDRMRMEALTANLLDLNPAFLSVPMVGGADSNTIVPLLSCASPINRFNNAQQEMLLQSLRAANKEMANIEFKGPMLSDGAAAAKLILALAEGLSGYKNVISSAYVRSNVLPGCRYFTSQLQFGPGGIQKNFGLPKMSAAEIVLVEQVI
;
A
#
# COMPACT_ATOMS: atom_id res chain seq x y z
N MET A 1 -16.25 1.80 -24.65
CA MET A 1 -15.11 1.74 -23.72
C MET A 1 -14.26 3.03 -23.66
N ILE A 2 -14.09 3.77 -24.75
CA ILE A 2 -13.34 5.05 -24.78
C ILE A 2 -14.02 6.15 -23.93
N GLY A 3 -15.35 6.17 -23.85
CA GLY A 3 -16.11 7.18 -23.10
C GLY A 3 -15.95 7.11 -21.59
N THR A 4 -15.80 5.93 -21.02
CA THR A 4 -15.71 5.74 -19.55
C THR A 4 -14.35 6.19 -18.98
N LYS A 5 -13.26 5.98 -19.74
CA LYS A 5 -11.90 6.43 -19.35
C LYS A 5 -11.80 7.97 -19.36
N ARG A 6 -12.44 8.62 -20.34
CA ARG A 6 -12.46 10.09 -20.43
C ARG A 6 -13.26 10.72 -19.30
N TYR A 7 -14.38 10.09 -18.90
CA TYR A 7 -15.22 10.53 -17.81
C TYR A 7 -14.52 10.41 -16.44
N LEU A 8 -13.77 9.33 -16.20
CA LEU A 8 -12.98 9.16 -14.98
C LEU A 8 -11.87 10.20 -14.84
N LEU A 9 -11.12 10.46 -15.91
CA LEU A 9 -10.08 11.51 -15.93
C LEU A 9 -10.66 12.91 -15.71
N GLU A 10 -11.77 13.25 -16.38
CA GLU A 10 -12.46 14.54 -16.17
C GLU A 10 -13.08 14.65 -14.76
N SER A 11 -13.53 13.55 -14.17
CA SER A 11 -14.03 13.53 -12.79
C SER A 11 -12.92 13.71 -11.76
N VAL A 12 -11.74 13.12 -11.99
CA VAL A 12 -10.54 13.31 -11.16
C VAL A 12 -10.10 14.77 -11.21
N GLU A 13 -9.99 15.36 -12.40
CA GLU A 13 -9.61 16.77 -12.57
C GLU A 13 -10.63 17.74 -11.94
N LYS A 14 -11.93 17.47 -12.05
CA LYS A 14 -12.99 18.27 -11.43
C LYS A 14 -13.02 18.16 -9.91
N CYS A 15 -12.74 16.98 -9.37
CA CYS A 15 -12.69 16.74 -7.92
C CYS A 15 -11.49 17.45 -7.30
N ILE A 16 -10.32 17.35 -7.92
CA ILE A 16 -9.08 18.02 -7.50
C ILE A 16 -9.26 19.54 -7.55
N SER A 17 -9.79 20.10 -8.64
CA SER A 17 -9.94 21.55 -8.78
C SER A 17 -10.95 22.16 -7.79
N ARG A 18 -12.07 21.48 -7.50
CA ARG A 18 -13.09 22.01 -6.57
C ARG A 18 -12.67 22.00 -5.11
N HIS A 19 -11.90 21.00 -4.67
CA HIS A 19 -11.46 20.90 -3.26
C HIS A 19 -10.22 21.75 -2.98
N PHE A 20 -9.25 21.75 -3.88
CA PHE A 20 -7.97 22.44 -3.70
C PHE A 20 -8.13 23.96 -3.64
N TYR A 21 -8.95 24.56 -4.52
CA TYR A 21 -9.18 26.00 -4.50
C TYR A 21 -10.02 26.49 -3.30
N ARG A 22 -10.81 25.63 -2.66
CA ARG A 22 -11.60 26.00 -1.49
C ARG A 22 -10.79 26.07 -0.18
N ASN A 23 -9.73 25.27 -0.07
CA ASN A 23 -8.96 25.18 1.17
C ASN A 23 -7.74 26.10 1.23
N ILE A 24 -7.18 26.54 0.10
CA ILE A 24 -6.04 27.48 0.08
C ILE A 24 -6.48 28.91 0.46
N SER A 25 -7.71 29.29 0.21
CA SER A 25 -8.22 30.64 0.50
C SER A 25 -8.59 30.89 1.97
N ASN A 26 -8.60 29.87 2.82
CA ASN A 26 -9.09 29.95 4.21
C ASN A 26 -8.07 29.57 5.29
N MET A 27 -6.77 29.62 5.02
CA MET A 27 -5.77 29.38 6.07
C MET A 27 -5.48 30.65 6.85
N PRO A 28 -5.78 30.72 8.15
CA PRO A 28 -5.28 31.77 9.02
C PRO A 28 -3.84 31.46 9.42
N ILE A 29 -2.96 32.44 9.20
CA ILE A 29 -1.63 32.47 9.79
C ILE A 29 -1.84 32.90 11.27
N ASP A 30 -1.75 31.96 12.18
CA ASP A 30 -1.86 32.23 13.61
C ASP A 30 -0.52 32.10 14.32
N ASP A 31 0.13 33.24 14.45
CA ASP A 31 1.19 33.52 15.43
C ASP A 31 0.54 33.75 16.80
N LYS A 32 0.52 32.72 17.64
CA LYS A 32 0.38 32.97 19.10
C LYS A 32 1.01 31.87 19.94
N LYS A 33 2.18 32.23 20.48
CA LYS A 33 2.73 31.62 21.70
C LYS A 33 1.73 31.86 22.84
N SER A 34 1.21 30.83 23.47
CA SER A 34 0.66 30.93 24.79
C SER A 34 1.24 29.88 25.74
N LYS A 35 1.77 30.41 26.82
CA LYS A 35 2.32 29.73 27.98
C LYS A 35 1.23 28.89 28.67
N CYS A 36 1.47 27.61 28.84
CA CYS A 36 0.97 26.86 30.00
C CYS A 36 1.89 25.65 30.23
N ALA A 37 2.91 25.88 31.00
CA ALA A 37 3.81 24.87 31.50
C ALA A 37 3.79 24.98 33.01
N LYS A 38 3.20 24.00 33.68
CA LYS A 38 3.60 23.54 35.03
C LYS A 38 2.68 22.38 35.43
N ASP A 39 3.31 21.24 35.70
CA ASP A 39 2.94 20.02 36.40
C ASP A 39 2.96 18.68 35.65
N LYS A 40 3.82 18.54 34.61
CA LYS A 40 4.16 17.20 34.06
C LYS A 40 5.66 16.86 34.12
N GLY A 41 6.43 17.58 34.92
CA GLY A 41 7.89 17.45 34.95
C GLY A 41 8.41 16.24 35.72
N ASN A 42 7.72 15.78 36.74
CA ASN A 42 8.24 14.74 37.65
C ASN A 42 8.05 13.30 37.10
N ASP A 43 6.94 13.03 36.42
CA ASP A 43 6.66 11.68 35.89
C ASP A 43 7.52 11.32 34.66
N GLN A 44 7.93 12.30 33.88
CA GLN A 44 8.82 12.05 32.74
C GLN A 44 10.29 11.92 33.16
N LYS A 45 10.68 12.54 34.26
CA LYS A 45 12.05 12.44 34.79
C LYS A 45 12.30 11.06 35.39
N SER A 46 11.37 10.56 36.21
CA SER A 46 11.45 9.22 36.80
C SER A 46 11.42 8.10 35.76
N LYS A 47 10.58 8.24 34.69
CA LYS A 47 10.58 7.28 33.57
C LYS A 47 11.84 7.35 32.70
N LYS A 48 12.46 8.52 32.56
CA LYS A 48 13.75 8.64 31.87
C LYS A 48 14.89 8.05 32.68
N GLU A 49 14.94 8.27 33.97
CA GLU A 49 15.96 7.73 34.86
C GLU A 49 15.84 6.20 35.01
N ALA A 50 14.63 5.64 35.12
CA ALA A 50 14.38 4.21 35.09
C ALA A 50 14.81 3.57 33.76
N ASN A 51 14.49 4.21 32.59
CA ASN A 51 14.92 3.72 31.30
C ASN A 51 16.44 3.79 31.09
N VAL A 52 17.12 4.79 31.66
CA VAL A 52 18.59 4.90 31.61
C VAL A 52 19.23 3.80 32.43
N ASN A 53 18.67 3.48 33.61
CA ASN A 53 19.20 2.44 34.49
C ASN A 53 19.03 1.04 33.89
N ILE A 54 17.87 0.75 33.24
CA ILE A 54 17.64 -0.51 32.51
C ILE A 54 18.59 -0.64 31.32
N LYS A 55 18.82 0.44 30.57
CA LYS A 55 19.78 0.44 29.44
C LYS A 55 21.21 0.20 29.89
N HIS A 56 21.60 0.66 31.08
CA HIS A 56 22.93 0.41 31.62
C HIS A 56 23.11 -1.05 32.06
N GLN A 57 22.09 -1.65 32.64
CA GLN A 57 22.09 -3.07 33.01
C GLN A 57 22.08 -4.01 31.79
N LEU A 58 21.48 -3.58 30.66
CA LEU A 58 21.45 -4.38 29.42
C LEU A 58 22.76 -4.34 28.64
N LYS A 59 23.67 -3.38 28.86
CA LYS A 59 24.96 -3.32 28.18
C LYS A 59 25.82 -4.56 28.42
N ASP A 60 25.72 -5.16 29.58
CA ASP A 60 26.48 -6.36 29.92
C ASP A 60 25.98 -7.62 29.17
N TYR A 61 24.79 -7.55 28.58
CA TYR A 61 24.14 -8.61 27.80
C TYR A 61 24.07 -8.33 26.32
N ASP A 62 24.65 -7.23 25.85
CA ASP A 62 24.57 -6.81 24.41
C ASP A 62 25.09 -7.89 23.44
N HIS A 63 26.07 -8.71 23.88
CA HIS A 63 26.61 -9.81 23.10
C HIS A 63 25.69 -11.03 22.99
N PHE A 64 24.65 -11.14 23.83
CA PHE A 64 23.61 -12.17 23.76
C PHE A 64 22.36 -11.72 23.00
N LEU A 65 22.23 -10.41 22.75
CA LEU A 65 21.07 -9.89 22.04
C LEU A 65 21.33 -9.96 20.52
N PRO A 66 20.49 -10.65 19.75
CA PRO A 66 20.60 -10.64 18.31
C PRO A 66 20.52 -9.20 17.78
N ASP A 67 21.33 -8.88 16.77
CA ASP A 67 21.35 -7.57 16.12
C ASP A 67 19.96 -7.26 15.51
N HIS A 68 19.13 -6.52 16.23
CA HIS A 68 17.77 -6.13 15.83
C HIS A 68 17.79 -4.75 15.19
N LYS A 69 18.26 -4.67 13.97
CA LYS A 69 18.29 -3.40 13.24
C LYS A 69 17.22 -3.33 12.14
N GLY A 70 15.98 -3.57 12.49
CA GLY A 70 14.90 -3.05 11.68
C GLY A 70 14.74 -1.55 11.98
N ASP A 71 14.96 -0.70 11.00
CA ASP A 71 14.78 0.76 11.16
C ASP A 71 13.54 1.29 10.46
N ILE A 72 12.85 0.48 9.69
CA ILE A 72 11.69 0.90 8.92
C ILE A 72 10.48 1.19 9.81
N LYS A 73 9.92 2.36 9.63
CA LYS A 73 8.69 2.82 10.30
C LYS A 73 7.58 2.93 9.25
N VAL A 74 6.49 2.25 9.49
CA VAL A 74 5.32 2.20 8.59
C VAL A 74 4.15 2.91 9.28
N CYS A 75 3.43 3.74 8.54
CA CYS A 75 2.14 4.29 8.95
C CYS A 75 1.06 3.75 8.02
N MET A 76 0.09 3.06 8.57
CA MET A 76 -1.06 2.53 7.83
C MET A 76 -2.27 3.41 8.16
N ILE A 77 -2.89 3.99 7.14
CA ILE A 77 -4.03 4.90 7.27
C ILE A 77 -5.24 4.24 6.60
N GLY A 78 -6.35 4.12 7.30
CA GLY A 78 -7.55 3.50 6.76
C GLY A 78 -8.46 2.94 7.84
N GLY A 79 -9.12 1.84 7.52
CA GLY A 79 -10.00 1.13 8.43
C GLY A 79 -10.21 -0.33 8.00
N GLY A 80 -11.07 -1.01 8.75
CA GLY A 80 -11.53 -2.35 8.41
C GLY A 80 -10.53 -3.48 8.73
N GLU A 81 -10.96 -4.66 8.36
CA GLU A 81 -10.25 -5.91 8.73
C GLU A 81 -8.97 -6.13 7.92
N SER A 82 -8.91 -5.64 6.68
CA SER A 82 -7.71 -5.72 5.84
C SER A 82 -6.51 -5.01 6.50
N LEU A 83 -6.75 -3.83 7.06
CA LEU A 83 -5.73 -3.06 7.79
C LEU A 83 -5.29 -3.79 9.05
N MET A 84 -6.24 -4.33 9.83
CA MET A 84 -5.96 -5.11 11.03
C MET A 84 -5.11 -6.35 10.68
N TYR A 85 -5.52 -7.12 9.68
CA TYR A 85 -4.80 -8.33 9.30
C TYR A 85 -3.39 -8.05 8.74
N ALA A 86 -3.25 -6.99 7.92
CA ALA A 86 -1.93 -6.53 7.46
C ALA A 86 -1.03 -6.15 8.65
N THR A 87 -1.59 -5.50 9.68
CA THR A 87 -0.84 -5.14 10.90
C THR A 87 -0.34 -6.36 11.64
N VAL A 88 -1.18 -7.41 11.79
CA VAL A 88 -0.78 -8.69 12.42
C VAL A 88 0.37 -9.34 11.67
N LEU A 89 0.30 -9.38 10.33
CA LEU A 89 1.34 -9.98 9.51
C LEU A 89 2.64 -9.18 9.58
N LEU A 90 2.58 -7.86 9.42
CA LEU A 90 3.76 -6.99 9.47
C LEU A 90 4.46 -7.03 10.83
N LYS A 91 3.71 -7.28 11.91
CA LYS A 91 4.29 -7.42 13.25
C LYS A 91 5.24 -8.62 13.38
N GLN A 92 5.18 -9.61 12.48
CA GLN A 92 6.07 -10.76 12.48
C GLN A 92 7.47 -10.46 11.89
N PHE A 93 7.65 -9.32 11.20
CA PHE A 93 8.88 -9.03 10.47
C PHE A 93 9.80 -8.09 11.23
N ARG A 94 10.99 -8.57 11.60
CA ARG A 94 12.01 -7.84 12.38
C ARG A 94 12.56 -6.59 11.64
N LEU A 95 12.41 -6.53 10.32
CA LEU A 95 12.81 -5.39 9.50
C LEU A 95 12.05 -4.11 9.87
N ILE A 96 10.82 -4.27 10.33
CA ILE A 96 9.95 -3.17 10.72
C ILE A 96 10.16 -2.86 12.20
N LYS A 97 10.47 -1.60 12.51
CA LYS A 97 10.69 -1.10 13.87
C LYS A 97 9.39 -0.64 14.54
N ARG A 98 8.55 0.05 13.76
CA ARG A 98 7.29 0.62 14.26
C ARG A 98 6.21 0.51 13.21
N ILE A 99 5.01 0.20 13.67
CA ILE A 99 3.78 0.24 12.87
C ILE A 99 2.85 1.22 13.56
N HIS A 100 2.58 2.33 12.91
CA HIS A 100 1.55 3.28 13.33
C HIS A 100 0.27 2.96 12.56
N VAL A 101 -0.83 2.80 13.26
CA VAL A 101 -2.15 2.55 12.66
C VAL A 101 -3.02 3.77 12.93
N VAL A 102 -3.47 4.42 11.87
CA VAL A 102 -4.41 5.52 11.94
C VAL A 102 -5.77 5.00 11.48
N ASP A 103 -6.65 4.77 12.43
CA ASP A 103 -8.03 4.37 12.14
C ASP A 103 -8.89 5.61 11.98
N THR A 104 -9.49 5.77 10.82
CA THR A 104 -10.29 6.94 10.47
C THR A 104 -11.68 6.91 11.10
N LYS A 105 -12.15 5.75 11.53
CA LYS A 105 -13.49 5.53 12.13
C LYS A 105 -13.49 5.14 13.60
N ASP A 106 -12.33 5.14 14.23
CA ASP A 106 -12.15 4.77 15.66
C ASP A 106 -12.70 3.37 16.03
N SER A 107 -12.75 2.43 15.07
CA SER A 107 -13.33 1.09 15.24
C SER A 107 -12.34 0.02 15.67
N LEU A 108 -11.05 0.22 15.42
CA LEU A 108 -10.00 -0.79 15.58
C LEU A 108 -9.14 -0.66 16.85
N ALA A 109 -9.43 0.31 17.72
CA ALA A 109 -8.58 0.63 18.88
C ALA A 109 -8.26 -0.59 19.75
N ASN A 110 -9.28 -1.40 20.08
CA ASN A 110 -9.11 -2.58 20.92
C ASN A 110 -8.34 -3.70 20.20
N ALA A 111 -8.61 -3.92 18.92
CA ALA A 111 -7.91 -4.91 18.11
C ALA A 111 -6.42 -4.55 17.96
N ILE A 112 -6.11 -3.28 17.71
CA ILE A 112 -4.71 -2.83 17.62
C ILE A 112 -4.00 -2.90 18.97
N LEU A 113 -4.70 -2.65 20.07
CA LEU A 113 -4.16 -2.86 21.42
C LEU A 113 -3.82 -4.33 21.65
N ASP A 114 -4.72 -5.25 21.29
CA ASP A 114 -4.49 -6.69 21.39
C ASP A 114 -3.28 -7.12 20.54
N ILE A 115 -3.22 -6.70 19.27
CA ILE A 115 -2.05 -6.94 18.39
C ILE A 115 -0.76 -6.43 19.02
N SER A 116 -0.79 -5.34 19.78
CA SER A 116 0.41 -4.79 20.44
C SER A 116 1.01 -5.72 21.48
N HIS A 117 0.22 -6.64 22.04
CA HIS A 117 0.65 -7.63 23.02
C HIS A 117 1.34 -8.86 22.43
N ILE A 118 1.31 -9.05 21.10
CA ILE A 118 2.06 -10.14 20.45
C ILE A 118 3.57 -9.91 20.72
N ASP A 119 4.29 -10.93 21.13
CA ASP A 119 5.68 -10.93 21.61
C ASP A 119 6.74 -10.83 20.49
N THR A 120 6.54 -9.93 19.55
CA THR A 120 7.44 -9.69 18.41
C THR A 120 8.06 -8.28 18.45
N SER A 121 9.19 -8.10 17.76
CA SER A 121 9.99 -6.88 17.85
C SER A 121 9.31 -5.59 17.36
N PRO A 122 8.49 -5.57 16.28
CA PRO A 122 7.83 -4.35 15.83
C PRO A 122 6.87 -3.77 16.88
N ARG A 123 7.00 -2.49 17.16
CA ARG A 123 6.07 -1.81 18.09
C ARG A 123 4.89 -1.27 17.34
N VAL A 124 3.67 -1.69 17.71
CA VAL A 124 2.42 -1.20 17.13
C VAL A 124 1.86 -0.09 18.00
N LYS A 125 1.38 1.00 17.38
CA LYS A 125 0.73 2.10 18.08
C LYS A 125 -0.49 2.55 17.31
N TYR A 126 -1.61 2.66 18.01
CA TYR A 126 -2.88 3.18 17.51
C TYR A 126 -2.93 4.71 17.62
N PHE A 127 -3.52 5.33 16.59
CA PHE A 127 -3.80 6.77 16.55
C PHE A 127 -5.19 7.01 15.99
N LYS A 128 -5.90 7.98 16.58
CA LYS A 128 -7.11 8.54 15.98
C LYS A 128 -6.74 9.49 14.84
N ARG A 129 -7.65 9.70 13.90
CA ARG A 129 -7.46 10.62 12.78
C ARG A 129 -6.94 12.01 13.20
N LYS A 130 -7.45 12.58 14.31
CA LYS A 130 -7.01 13.88 14.84
C LYS A 130 -5.54 13.94 15.27
N HIS A 131 -4.89 12.80 15.46
CA HIS A 131 -3.47 12.65 15.83
C HIS A 131 -2.58 12.24 14.65
N LEU A 132 -3.05 12.46 13.41
CA LEU A 132 -2.32 12.08 12.19
C LEU A 132 -0.91 12.71 12.14
N LYS A 133 -0.75 13.95 12.60
CA LYS A 133 0.56 14.63 12.68
C LYS A 133 1.58 13.85 13.54
N GLU A 134 1.13 13.27 14.64
CA GLU A 134 1.99 12.45 15.50
C GLU A 134 2.28 11.09 14.86
N ALA A 135 1.28 10.52 14.18
CA ALA A 135 1.38 9.23 13.50
C ALA A 135 2.36 9.27 12.33
N LEU A 136 2.40 10.36 11.57
CA LEU A 136 3.25 10.54 10.39
C LEU A 136 4.67 11.03 10.70
N LYS A 137 4.98 11.28 11.97
CA LYS A 137 6.32 11.77 12.34
C LYS A 137 7.40 10.72 12.09
N GLU A 138 8.37 11.07 11.25
CA GLU A 138 9.54 10.23 10.91
C GLU A 138 9.14 8.88 10.30
N ILE A 139 8.12 8.82 9.46
CA ILE A 139 7.68 7.62 8.78
C ILE A 139 8.44 7.42 7.48
N ASN A 140 8.78 6.18 7.17
CA ASN A 140 9.45 5.80 5.92
C ASN A 140 8.43 5.40 4.84
N ILE A 141 7.38 4.67 5.22
CA ILE A 141 6.34 4.17 4.32
C ILE A 141 4.97 4.56 4.86
N ILE A 142 4.16 5.20 4.05
CA ILE A 142 2.74 5.44 4.31
C ILE A 142 1.94 4.49 3.43
N ALA A 143 1.11 3.65 4.03
CA ALA A 143 0.17 2.78 3.35
C ALA A 143 -1.25 3.38 3.45
N LEU A 144 -1.75 3.90 2.34
CA LEU A 144 -3.10 4.42 2.23
C LEU A 144 -4.03 3.27 1.84
N MET A 145 -4.79 2.77 2.79
CA MET A 145 -5.72 1.65 2.65
C MET A 145 -7.17 2.15 2.54
N ASP A 146 -8.10 1.27 2.22
CA ASP A 146 -9.52 1.61 2.20
C ASP A 146 -9.97 2.11 3.59
N GLU A 147 -10.81 3.13 3.60
CA GLU A 147 -11.40 3.67 4.85
C GLU A 147 -12.38 2.68 5.48
N THR A 148 -13.08 1.94 4.63
CA THR A 148 -14.00 0.87 4.99
C THR A 148 -13.85 -0.28 4.02
N ASN A 149 -14.43 -1.42 4.34
CA ASN A 149 -14.55 -2.53 3.39
C ASN A 149 -15.30 -2.05 2.15
N THR A 150 -14.56 -1.77 1.08
CA THR A 150 -15.11 -1.30 -0.19
C THR A 150 -15.95 -2.41 -0.80
N ASN A 151 -17.14 -2.08 -1.26
CA ASN A 151 -17.97 -3.03 -1.99
C ASN A 151 -17.35 -3.26 -3.38
N ILE A 152 -16.63 -4.38 -3.52
CA ILE A 152 -15.93 -4.73 -4.77
C ILE A 152 -16.88 -5.06 -5.93
N TYR A 153 -18.18 -5.17 -5.69
CA TYR A 153 -19.20 -5.45 -6.71
C TYR A 153 -19.75 -4.18 -7.36
N GLU A 154 -19.46 -3.03 -6.79
CA GLU A 154 -19.79 -1.74 -7.39
C GLU A 154 -18.91 -1.44 -8.59
N SER A 155 -19.40 -0.58 -9.48
CA SER A 155 -18.59 -0.12 -10.62
C SER A 155 -17.36 0.65 -10.13
N PRO A 156 -16.22 0.61 -10.86
CA PRO A 156 -15.05 1.39 -10.50
C PRO A 156 -15.33 2.90 -10.32
N ALA A 157 -16.31 3.44 -11.05
CA ALA A 157 -16.74 4.83 -10.89
C ALA A 157 -17.41 5.09 -9.55
N ALA A 158 -18.32 4.20 -9.11
CA ALA A 158 -18.99 4.30 -7.82
C ALA A 158 -18.00 4.10 -6.66
N GLN A 159 -17.10 3.15 -6.78
CA GLN A 159 -16.01 2.95 -5.81
C GLN A 159 -15.14 4.20 -5.68
N PHE A 160 -14.77 4.82 -6.80
CA PHE A 160 -13.98 6.04 -6.80
C PHE A 160 -14.72 7.21 -6.17
N GLU A 161 -15.99 7.41 -6.50
CA GLU A 161 -16.81 8.46 -5.91
C GLU A 161 -16.89 8.33 -4.39
N ALA A 162 -17.07 7.11 -3.89
CA ALA A 162 -17.10 6.82 -2.45
C ALA A 162 -15.75 7.08 -1.75
N ALA A 163 -14.63 6.79 -2.42
CA ALA A 163 -13.29 6.91 -1.84
C ALA A 163 -12.65 8.29 -2.05
N SER A 164 -13.07 9.06 -3.05
CA SER A 164 -12.36 10.26 -3.52
C SER A 164 -12.14 11.33 -2.44
N THR A 165 -13.16 11.62 -1.64
CA THR A 165 -13.07 12.60 -0.55
C THR A 165 -12.05 12.17 0.50
N TYR A 166 -12.11 10.92 0.92
CA TYR A 166 -11.16 10.35 1.88
C TYR A 166 -9.72 10.39 1.35
N VAL A 167 -9.51 9.95 0.11
CA VAL A 167 -8.18 9.92 -0.53
C VAL A 167 -7.62 11.33 -0.65
N SER A 168 -8.42 12.33 -1.06
CA SER A 168 -8.01 13.73 -1.17
C SER A 168 -7.55 14.28 0.18
N GLU A 169 -8.42 14.20 1.20
CA GLU A 169 -8.15 14.74 2.52
C GLU A 169 -6.93 14.11 3.18
N MET A 170 -6.79 12.77 3.08
CA MET A 170 -5.62 12.09 3.65
C MET A 170 -4.35 12.44 2.90
N THR A 171 -4.39 12.50 1.58
CA THR A 171 -3.21 12.82 0.76
C THR A 171 -2.73 14.25 1.00
N GLU A 172 -3.63 15.23 1.09
CA GLU A 172 -3.28 16.61 1.43
C GLU A 172 -2.55 16.70 2.78
N GLN A 173 -3.01 15.96 3.78
CA GLN A 173 -2.35 15.91 5.08
C GLN A 173 -1.01 15.16 5.02
N MET A 174 -0.92 14.07 4.25
CA MET A 174 0.33 13.33 4.04
C MET A 174 1.41 14.22 3.41
N VAL A 175 1.06 14.99 2.39
CA VAL A 175 1.98 15.94 1.73
C VAL A 175 2.50 16.99 2.73
N GLN A 176 1.61 17.53 3.57
CA GLN A 176 1.99 18.58 4.53
C GLN A 176 2.85 18.05 5.69
N LEU A 177 2.64 16.81 6.11
CA LEU A 177 3.21 16.28 7.34
C LEU A 177 4.39 15.33 7.11
N SER A 178 4.48 14.69 5.93
CA SER A 178 5.48 13.67 5.62
C SER A 178 5.68 13.51 4.10
N SER A 179 6.00 14.61 3.42
CA SER A 179 6.14 14.69 1.95
C SER A 179 7.19 13.75 1.36
N GLU A 180 8.23 13.41 2.13
CA GLU A 180 9.35 12.58 1.69
C GLU A 180 9.12 11.07 1.91
N SER A 181 8.02 10.67 2.55
CA SER A 181 7.71 9.26 2.75
C SER A 181 7.37 8.58 1.43
N LEU A 182 7.71 7.28 1.33
CA LEU A 182 7.21 6.45 0.25
C LEU A 182 5.71 6.17 0.48
N VAL A 183 4.90 6.36 -0.54
CA VAL A 183 3.44 6.19 -0.47
C VAL A 183 3.03 4.93 -1.22
N ALA A 184 2.42 3.99 -0.52
CA ALA A 184 1.80 2.80 -1.09
C ALA A 184 0.27 2.96 -1.06
N VAL A 185 -0.35 2.96 -2.25
CA VAL A 185 -1.80 3.16 -2.41
C VAL A 185 -2.47 1.81 -2.59
N PHE A 186 -3.34 1.46 -1.67
CA PHE A 186 -4.16 0.25 -1.68
C PHE A 186 -5.65 0.56 -1.87
N THR A 187 -6.04 1.82 -1.69
CA THR A 187 -7.43 2.27 -1.79
C THR A 187 -7.98 2.05 -3.19
N ARG A 188 -9.07 1.32 -3.29
CA ARG A 188 -9.73 0.99 -4.55
C ARG A 188 -10.63 2.11 -5.07
N PRO A 189 -10.76 2.25 -6.40
CA PRO A 189 -10.01 1.56 -7.46
C PRO A 189 -8.61 2.19 -7.64
N VAL A 190 -7.56 1.41 -7.51
CA VAL A 190 -6.16 1.88 -7.57
C VAL A 190 -5.87 2.58 -8.90
N THR A 191 -6.53 2.17 -9.99
CA THR A 191 -6.43 2.80 -11.31
C THR A 191 -6.84 4.28 -11.35
N ALA A 192 -7.63 4.75 -10.37
CA ALA A 192 -8.05 6.14 -10.26
C ALA A 192 -7.45 6.84 -9.02
N THR A 193 -7.35 6.14 -7.88
CA THR A 193 -6.85 6.72 -6.63
C THR A 193 -5.34 7.01 -6.69
N LEU A 194 -4.53 6.17 -7.33
CA LEU A 194 -3.10 6.45 -7.51
C LEU A 194 -2.83 7.70 -8.34
N PRO A 195 -3.44 7.90 -9.53
CA PRO A 195 -3.34 9.16 -10.27
C PRO A 195 -3.76 10.37 -9.43
N MET A 196 -4.83 10.26 -8.65
CA MET A 196 -5.30 11.33 -7.76
C MET A 196 -4.26 11.70 -6.71
N VAL A 197 -3.68 10.71 -6.00
CA VAL A 197 -2.59 10.91 -5.06
C VAL A 197 -1.40 11.59 -5.75
N SER A 198 -1.00 11.10 -6.93
CA SER A 198 0.11 11.67 -7.70
C SER A 198 -0.11 13.13 -8.08
N GLU A 199 -1.32 13.50 -8.53
CA GLU A 199 -1.62 14.89 -8.92
C GLU A 199 -1.66 15.82 -7.70
N ILE A 200 -2.12 15.37 -6.53
CA ILE A 200 -2.09 16.17 -5.29
C ILE A 200 -0.63 16.44 -4.88
N TYR A 201 0.24 15.42 -4.90
CA TYR A 201 1.67 15.58 -4.62
C TYR A 201 2.33 16.54 -5.62
N LYS A 202 1.95 16.46 -6.90
CA LYS A 202 2.47 17.33 -7.97
C LYS A 202 2.04 18.78 -7.79
N LEU A 203 0.76 19.03 -7.46
CA LEU A 203 0.26 20.37 -7.17
C LEU A 203 0.93 21.01 -5.95
N ALA A 204 1.30 20.19 -4.98
CA ALA A 204 2.03 20.64 -3.79
C ALA A 204 3.56 20.80 -4.01
N GLY A 205 4.10 20.43 -5.17
CA GLY A 205 5.52 20.54 -5.49
C GLY A 205 6.42 19.44 -4.92
N TRP A 206 5.84 18.38 -4.36
CA TRP A 206 6.55 17.25 -3.75
C TRP A 206 6.46 15.96 -4.55
N TRP A 207 6.10 16.05 -5.81
CA TRP A 207 5.89 14.85 -6.63
C TRP A 207 7.19 14.17 -7.02
N ASP A 208 7.33 12.94 -6.58
CA ASP A 208 8.36 12.00 -7.00
C ASP A 208 7.65 10.70 -7.46
N PRO A 209 7.65 10.38 -8.77
CA PRO A 209 6.95 9.22 -9.30
C PRO A 209 7.53 7.89 -8.80
N ASP A 210 8.79 7.87 -8.38
CA ASP A 210 9.46 6.66 -7.89
C ASP A 210 9.10 6.33 -6.44
N ARG A 211 8.37 7.24 -5.78
CA ARG A 211 7.94 7.10 -4.39
C ARG A 211 6.44 6.93 -4.20
N ILE A 212 5.65 6.92 -5.29
CA ILE A 212 4.19 6.74 -5.22
C ILE A 212 3.82 5.46 -5.99
N ILE A 213 3.39 4.43 -5.27
CA ILE A 213 3.27 3.05 -5.75
C ILE A 213 1.86 2.54 -5.48
N GLY A 214 1.16 2.10 -6.51
CA GLY A 214 -0.16 1.47 -6.41
C GLY A 214 -0.05 -0.05 -6.30
N SER A 215 -0.85 -0.62 -5.43
CA SER A 215 -0.84 -2.06 -5.20
C SER A 215 -1.55 -2.83 -6.30
N THR A 216 -0.90 -3.87 -6.80
CA THR A 216 -1.48 -4.96 -7.58
C THR A 216 -1.21 -6.32 -6.90
N ALA A 217 -0.79 -6.25 -5.64
CA ALA A 217 -0.32 -7.42 -4.90
C ALA A 217 -1.41 -8.46 -4.67
N HIS A 218 -2.68 -8.03 -4.56
CA HIS A 218 -3.80 -8.93 -4.35
C HIS A 218 -4.02 -9.88 -5.55
N ASP A 219 -4.14 -9.31 -6.76
CA ASP A 219 -4.35 -10.12 -7.96
C ASP A 219 -3.13 -10.97 -8.29
N ARG A 220 -1.91 -10.45 -8.06
CA ARG A 220 -0.68 -11.24 -8.18
C ARG A 220 -0.67 -12.43 -7.24
N MET A 221 -0.93 -12.20 -5.96
CA MET A 221 -0.97 -13.27 -4.94
C MET A 221 -2.01 -14.34 -5.28
N ARG A 222 -3.18 -13.95 -5.77
CA ARG A 222 -4.22 -14.86 -6.25
C ARG A 222 -3.75 -15.68 -7.43
N MET A 223 -3.16 -15.04 -8.44
CA MET A 223 -2.65 -15.73 -9.61
C MET A 223 -1.54 -16.72 -9.24
N GLU A 224 -0.62 -16.32 -8.36
CA GLU A 224 0.43 -17.21 -7.85
C GLU A 224 -0.19 -18.42 -7.12
N ALA A 225 -1.21 -18.22 -6.28
CA ALA A 225 -1.89 -19.32 -5.59
C ALA A 225 -2.65 -20.24 -6.55
N LEU A 226 -3.41 -19.70 -7.50
CA LEU A 226 -4.13 -20.46 -8.50
C LEU A 226 -3.18 -21.31 -9.39
N THR A 227 -2.07 -20.68 -9.80
CA THR A 227 -1.06 -21.33 -10.63
C THR A 227 -0.34 -22.44 -9.85
N ALA A 228 -0.01 -22.17 -8.59
CA ALA A 228 0.62 -23.19 -7.72
C ALA A 228 -0.29 -24.39 -7.48
N ASN A 229 -1.59 -24.15 -7.24
CA ASN A 229 -2.58 -25.23 -7.09
C ASN A 229 -2.71 -26.07 -8.37
N LEU A 230 -2.68 -25.44 -9.56
CA LEU A 230 -2.72 -26.16 -10.84
C LEU A 230 -1.50 -27.05 -11.05
N LEU A 231 -0.34 -26.63 -10.58
CA LEU A 231 0.95 -27.28 -10.78
C LEU A 231 1.36 -28.21 -9.61
N ASP A 232 0.55 -28.27 -8.56
CA ASP A 232 0.87 -28.95 -7.28
C ASP A 232 2.22 -28.46 -6.69
N LEU A 233 2.41 -27.13 -6.69
CA LEU A 233 3.63 -26.48 -6.20
C LEU A 233 3.33 -25.63 -4.94
N ASN A 234 4.39 -25.37 -4.18
CA ASN A 234 4.30 -24.40 -3.10
C ASN A 234 4.32 -22.96 -3.69
N PRO A 235 3.28 -22.14 -3.43
CA PRO A 235 3.21 -20.76 -3.94
C PRO A 235 4.42 -19.89 -3.57
N ALA A 236 5.12 -20.21 -2.48
CA ALA A 236 6.30 -19.45 -2.05
C ALA A 236 7.47 -19.50 -3.05
N PHE A 237 7.49 -20.51 -3.90
CA PHE A 237 8.53 -20.69 -4.94
C PHE A 237 8.07 -20.27 -6.33
N LEU A 238 6.84 -19.80 -6.46
CA LEU A 238 6.27 -19.37 -7.73
C LEU A 238 6.18 -17.85 -7.80
N SER A 239 6.57 -17.30 -8.94
CA SER A 239 6.39 -15.88 -9.25
C SER A 239 5.75 -15.74 -10.61
N VAL A 240 4.65 -14.99 -10.68
CA VAL A 240 3.96 -14.65 -11.93
C VAL A 240 4.00 -13.13 -12.09
N PRO A 241 4.78 -12.59 -13.05
CA PRO A 241 4.79 -11.17 -13.33
C PRO A 241 3.42 -10.69 -13.82
N MET A 242 3.03 -9.48 -13.43
CA MET A 242 1.77 -8.87 -13.81
C MET A 242 2.05 -7.58 -14.57
N VAL A 243 1.24 -7.27 -15.59
CA VAL A 243 1.28 -6.02 -16.36
C VAL A 243 -0.13 -5.50 -16.62
N GLY A 244 -0.28 -4.27 -17.10
CA GLY A 244 -1.59 -3.69 -17.47
C GLY A 244 -2.14 -2.71 -16.44
N GLY A 245 -3.42 -2.84 -16.10
CA GLY A 245 -4.08 -2.05 -15.08
C GLY A 245 -3.81 -2.53 -13.66
N ALA A 246 -4.67 -2.13 -12.70
CA ALA A 246 -4.52 -2.47 -11.29
C ALA A 246 -5.78 -3.14 -10.70
N ASP A 247 -6.58 -3.76 -11.51
CA ASP A 247 -7.75 -4.55 -11.10
C ASP A 247 -7.83 -5.86 -11.89
N SER A 248 -8.57 -6.85 -11.40
CA SER A 248 -8.65 -8.19 -11.96
C SER A 248 -9.19 -8.26 -13.42
N ASN A 249 -9.82 -7.21 -13.92
CA ASN A 249 -10.30 -7.15 -15.29
C ASN A 249 -9.27 -6.55 -16.27
N THR A 250 -8.41 -5.68 -15.76
CA THR A 250 -7.43 -4.92 -16.56
C THR A 250 -5.98 -5.39 -16.33
N ILE A 251 -5.73 -6.19 -15.31
CA ILE A 251 -4.41 -6.78 -15.07
C ILE A 251 -4.21 -8.02 -15.95
N VAL A 252 -3.00 -8.17 -16.47
CA VAL A 252 -2.61 -9.29 -17.35
C VAL A 252 -1.49 -10.07 -16.70
N PRO A 253 -1.72 -11.34 -16.31
CA PRO A 253 -0.67 -12.22 -15.82
C PRO A 253 0.21 -12.70 -16.97
N LEU A 254 1.52 -12.60 -16.81
CA LEU A 254 2.49 -13.08 -17.79
C LEU A 254 2.95 -14.50 -17.42
N LEU A 255 2.12 -15.48 -17.76
CA LEU A 255 2.40 -16.90 -17.49
C LEU A 255 3.60 -17.41 -18.30
N SER A 256 3.87 -16.82 -19.47
CA SER A 256 5.07 -17.11 -20.26
C SER A 256 6.37 -16.67 -19.59
N CYS A 257 6.27 -15.76 -18.62
CA CYS A 257 7.39 -15.25 -17.82
C CYS A 257 7.39 -15.77 -16.38
N ALA A 258 6.48 -16.68 -16.05
CA ALA A 258 6.41 -17.27 -14.71
C ALA A 258 7.67 -18.09 -14.39
N SER A 259 8.05 -18.14 -13.12
CA SER A 259 9.22 -18.88 -12.64
C SER A 259 8.82 -19.71 -11.42
N PRO A 260 9.26 -20.97 -11.32
CA PRO A 260 10.24 -21.67 -12.16
C PRO A 260 9.65 -22.32 -13.42
N ILE A 261 8.33 -22.37 -13.56
CA ILE A 261 7.63 -23.03 -14.68
C ILE A 261 6.85 -21.97 -15.47
N ASN A 262 7.09 -21.93 -16.78
CA ASN A 262 6.48 -20.95 -17.70
C ASN A 262 5.84 -21.59 -18.96
N ARG A 263 5.68 -22.91 -18.97
CA ARG A 263 5.07 -23.64 -20.09
C ARG A 263 3.64 -24.02 -19.74
N PHE A 264 2.70 -23.18 -20.14
CA PHE A 264 1.27 -23.42 -19.99
C PHE A 264 0.65 -23.58 -21.38
N ASN A 265 -0.22 -24.57 -21.54
CA ASN A 265 -1.04 -24.67 -22.75
C ASN A 265 -2.17 -23.60 -22.74
N ASN A 266 -2.78 -23.36 -23.89
CA ASN A 266 -3.80 -22.33 -24.03
C ASN A 266 -4.99 -22.54 -23.08
N ALA A 267 -5.42 -23.79 -22.88
CA ALA A 267 -6.53 -24.11 -21.97
C ALA A 267 -6.21 -23.78 -20.51
N GLN A 268 -4.98 -24.04 -20.06
CA GLN A 268 -4.51 -23.70 -18.72
C GLN A 268 -4.43 -22.18 -18.53
N GLN A 269 -3.92 -21.44 -19.51
CA GLN A 269 -3.84 -19.98 -19.47
C GLN A 269 -5.24 -19.35 -19.39
N GLU A 270 -6.16 -19.82 -20.21
CA GLU A 270 -7.54 -19.35 -20.22
C GLU A 270 -8.25 -19.65 -18.89
N MET A 271 -8.12 -20.87 -18.38
CA MET A 271 -8.69 -21.29 -17.10
C MET A 271 -8.16 -20.44 -15.93
N LEU A 272 -6.85 -20.20 -15.86
CA LEU A 272 -6.25 -19.38 -14.81
C LEU A 272 -6.73 -17.94 -14.88
N LEU A 273 -6.83 -17.36 -16.10
CA LEU A 273 -7.34 -16.00 -16.28
C LEU A 273 -8.82 -15.89 -15.91
N GLN A 274 -9.64 -16.86 -16.30
CA GLN A 274 -11.05 -16.94 -15.93
C GLN A 274 -11.23 -17.05 -14.41
N SER A 275 -10.44 -17.93 -13.76
CA SER A 275 -10.46 -18.09 -12.30
C SER A 275 -10.07 -16.83 -11.56
N LEU A 276 -9.04 -16.08 -12.04
CA LEU A 276 -8.67 -14.80 -11.48
C LEU A 276 -9.83 -13.79 -11.53
N ARG A 277 -10.47 -13.70 -12.69
CA ARG A 277 -11.60 -12.77 -12.93
C ARG A 277 -12.87 -13.17 -12.17
N ALA A 278 -13.10 -14.47 -11.99
CA ALA A 278 -14.25 -15.00 -11.26
C ALA A 278 -14.12 -14.92 -9.73
N ALA A 279 -12.89 -14.86 -9.21
CA ALA A 279 -12.61 -15.00 -7.78
C ALA A 279 -13.39 -14.02 -6.89
N ASN A 280 -13.62 -12.79 -7.35
CA ASN A 280 -14.45 -11.84 -6.61
C ASN A 280 -15.92 -12.27 -6.57
N LYS A 281 -16.47 -12.79 -7.69
CA LYS A 281 -17.86 -13.25 -7.78
C LYS A 281 -18.11 -14.47 -6.92
N GLU A 282 -17.14 -15.36 -6.79
CA GLU A 282 -17.23 -16.55 -5.94
C GLU A 282 -17.40 -16.19 -4.45
N MET A 283 -16.78 -15.08 -4.02
CA MET A 283 -16.91 -14.57 -2.65
C MET A 283 -18.20 -13.76 -2.42
N ALA A 284 -18.91 -13.36 -3.48
CA ALA A 284 -20.14 -12.53 -3.38
C ALA A 284 -21.30 -13.21 -2.65
N ASN A 285 -21.33 -14.54 -2.65
CA ASN A 285 -22.37 -15.35 -2.01
C ASN A 285 -22.21 -15.48 -0.49
N ILE A 286 -21.14 -14.96 0.07
CA ILE A 286 -20.85 -14.91 1.49
C ILE A 286 -21.21 -13.49 1.95
N GLU A 287 -21.76 -13.31 3.13
CA GLU A 287 -22.14 -11.98 3.68
C GLU A 287 -20.99 -10.94 3.79
N PHE A 288 -19.86 -11.23 3.16
CA PHE A 288 -18.69 -10.39 3.16
C PHE A 288 -18.71 -9.36 2.02
N LYS A 289 -18.39 -8.12 2.33
CA LYS A 289 -18.29 -7.01 1.36
C LYS A 289 -17.06 -7.09 0.44
N GLY A 290 -16.24 -8.13 0.56
CA GLY A 290 -15.04 -8.34 -0.27
C GLY A 290 -13.93 -9.08 0.46
N PRO A 291 -12.81 -9.35 -0.22
CA PRO A 291 -11.67 -10.08 0.33
C PRO A 291 -10.93 -9.24 1.36
N MET A 292 -11.12 -9.50 2.65
CA MET A 292 -10.50 -8.75 3.74
C MET A 292 -9.14 -9.32 4.15
N LEU A 293 -9.07 -10.63 4.36
CA LEU A 293 -7.83 -11.29 4.82
C LEU A 293 -6.78 -11.36 3.71
N SER A 294 -7.20 -11.72 2.49
CA SER A 294 -6.28 -11.78 1.35
C SER A 294 -5.78 -10.38 0.93
N ASP A 295 -6.62 -9.34 1.04
CA ASP A 295 -6.19 -7.96 0.83
C ASP A 295 -5.16 -7.52 1.87
N GLY A 296 -5.41 -7.83 3.15
CA GLY A 296 -4.45 -7.55 4.22
C GLY A 296 -3.12 -8.30 4.03
N ALA A 297 -3.17 -9.57 3.60
CA ALA A 297 -1.98 -10.33 3.28
C ALA A 297 -1.20 -9.75 2.09
N ALA A 298 -1.90 -9.35 1.03
CA ALA A 298 -1.31 -8.71 -0.13
C ALA A 298 -0.68 -7.36 0.21
N ALA A 299 -1.36 -6.56 1.04
CA ALA A 299 -0.83 -5.30 1.53
C ALA A 299 0.45 -5.51 2.35
N ALA A 300 0.46 -6.46 3.26
CA ALA A 300 1.64 -6.80 4.05
C ALA A 300 2.82 -7.24 3.17
N LYS A 301 2.59 -8.07 2.13
CA LYS A 301 3.64 -8.48 1.18
C LYS A 301 4.25 -7.29 0.43
N LEU A 302 3.43 -6.37 -0.07
CA LEU A 302 3.96 -5.19 -0.78
C LEU A 302 4.71 -4.25 0.18
N ILE A 303 4.15 -3.96 1.35
CA ILE A 303 4.82 -3.10 2.35
C ILE A 303 6.16 -3.71 2.77
N LEU A 304 6.22 -5.03 2.94
CA LEU A 304 7.49 -5.73 3.26
C LEU A 304 8.50 -5.58 2.14
N ALA A 305 8.11 -5.79 0.87
CA ALA A 305 8.99 -5.60 -0.28
C ALA A 305 9.52 -4.15 -0.36
N LEU A 306 8.68 -3.15 -0.10
CA LEU A 306 9.10 -1.75 -0.03
C LEU A 306 10.07 -1.50 1.13
N ALA A 307 9.81 -2.10 2.28
CA ALA A 307 10.70 -2.02 3.45
C ALA A 307 12.08 -2.66 3.18
N GLU A 308 12.10 -3.80 2.50
CA GLU A 308 13.34 -4.46 2.07
C GLU A 308 14.13 -3.59 1.09
N GLY A 309 13.44 -2.99 0.09
CA GLY A 309 14.05 -2.06 -0.84
C GLY A 309 14.68 -0.86 -0.13
N LEU A 310 13.91 -0.17 0.72
CA LEU A 310 14.40 0.97 1.51
C LEU A 310 15.57 0.62 2.43
N SER A 311 15.63 -0.63 2.91
CA SER A 311 16.74 -1.13 3.73
C SER A 311 17.98 -1.53 2.92
N GLY A 312 17.95 -1.38 1.59
CA GLY A 312 19.06 -1.68 0.71
C GLY A 312 19.23 -3.16 0.35
N TYR A 313 18.21 -4.00 0.56
CA TYR A 313 18.23 -5.39 0.07
C TYR A 313 18.32 -5.39 -1.45
N LYS A 314 19.16 -6.29 -1.99
CA LYS A 314 19.35 -6.41 -3.44
C LYS A 314 18.24 -7.27 -4.06
N ASN A 315 17.90 -6.94 -5.31
CA ASN A 315 16.97 -7.74 -6.13
C ASN A 315 15.56 -7.88 -5.53
N VAL A 316 15.08 -6.86 -4.84
CA VAL A 316 13.70 -6.82 -4.37
C VAL A 316 12.80 -6.48 -5.55
N ILE A 317 12.14 -7.48 -6.11
CA ILE A 317 11.35 -7.34 -7.34
C ILE A 317 9.88 -7.64 -7.05
N SER A 318 8.99 -6.75 -7.50
CA SER A 318 7.54 -6.93 -7.41
C SER A 318 6.83 -6.23 -8.56
N SER A 319 5.64 -6.68 -8.93
CA SER A 319 4.78 -5.93 -9.85
C SER A 319 3.96 -4.91 -9.06
N ALA A 320 3.87 -3.69 -9.61
CA ALA A 320 3.05 -2.63 -9.04
C ALA A 320 2.57 -1.65 -10.11
N TYR A 321 1.48 -0.94 -9.84
CA TYR A 321 0.89 0.08 -10.70
C TYR A 321 1.52 1.43 -10.39
N VAL A 322 2.18 2.02 -11.37
CA VAL A 322 3.00 3.23 -11.17
C VAL A 322 2.91 4.17 -12.35
N ARG A 323 3.37 5.41 -12.17
CA ARG A 323 3.64 6.32 -13.29
C ARG A 323 4.65 5.66 -14.23
N SER A 324 4.30 5.54 -15.49
CA SER A 324 5.07 4.75 -16.44
C SER A 324 5.15 5.44 -17.82
N ASN A 325 6.28 5.24 -18.48
CA ASN A 325 6.50 5.60 -19.87
C ASN A 325 6.69 4.35 -20.76
N VAL A 326 6.34 3.18 -20.25
CA VAL A 326 6.49 1.89 -20.97
C VAL A 326 5.63 1.85 -22.22
N LEU A 327 4.42 2.44 -22.16
CA LEU A 327 3.51 2.55 -23.27
C LEU A 327 3.11 4.01 -23.52
N PRO A 328 3.25 4.54 -24.76
CA PRO A 328 2.98 5.95 -25.04
C PRO A 328 1.56 6.41 -24.72
N GLY A 329 0.57 5.51 -24.79
CA GLY A 329 -0.85 5.80 -24.51
C GLY A 329 -1.23 5.76 -23.03
N CYS A 330 -0.39 5.17 -22.18
CA CYS A 330 -0.71 4.92 -20.78
C CYS A 330 0.23 5.68 -19.84
N ARG A 331 -0.31 6.67 -19.12
CA ARG A 331 0.47 7.41 -18.10
C ARG A 331 0.78 6.59 -16.87
N TYR A 332 -0.07 5.64 -16.54
CA TYR A 332 0.08 4.73 -15.42
C TYR A 332 -0.07 3.30 -15.92
N PHE A 333 0.79 2.42 -15.46
CA PHE A 333 0.83 1.05 -15.95
C PHE A 333 1.44 0.12 -14.90
N THR A 334 0.92 -1.09 -14.78
CA THR A 334 1.52 -2.14 -13.95
C THR A 334 2.69 -2.75 -14.70
N SER A 335 3.83 -2.79 -14.07
CA SER A 335 5.03 -3.45 -14.58
C SER A 335 5.85 -4.06 -13.45
N GLN A 336 6.79 -4.91 -13.81
CA GLN A 336 7.73 -5.47 -12.86
C GLN A 336 8.77 -4.40 -12.49
N LEU A 337 8.93 -4.16 -11.19
CA LEU A 337 9.78 -3.10 -10.63
C LEU A 337 10.80 -3.69 -9.68
N GLN A 338 11.98 -3.10 -9.65
CA GLN A 338 12.96 -3.32 -8.61
C GLN A 338 12.91 -2.16 -7.62
N PHE A 339 12.75 -2.46 -6.34
CA PHE A 339 12.76 -1.49 -5.27
C PHE A 339 14.17 -1.32 -4.68
N GLY A 340 14.47 -0.11 -4.23
CA GLY A 340 15.74 0.26 -3.62
C GLY A 340 15.59 1.39 -2.60
N PRO A 341 16.68 1.94 -2.06
CA PRO A 341 16.66 2.93 -0.98
C PRO A 341 15.89 4.22 -1.30
N GLY A 342 15.78 4.59 -2.57
CA GLY A 342 15.04 5.78 -3.01
C GLY A 342 13.57 5.52 -3.37
N GLY A 343 13.11 4.27 -3.38
CA GLY A 343 11.82 3.85 -3.91
C GLY A 343 11.99 2.93 -5.12
N ILE A 344 11.41 3.24 -6.27
CA ILE A 344 11.61 2.48 -7.51
C ILE A 344 13.02 2.75 -8.04
N GLN A 345 13.84 1.71 -8.09
CA GLN A 345 15.19 1.79 -8.63
C GLN A 345 15.24 1.48 -10.13
N LYS A 346 14.39 0.55 -10.58
CA LYS A 346 14.33 0.14 -11.98
C LYS A 346 12.92 -0.31 -12.33
N ASN A 347 12.44 0.15 -13.48
CA ASN A 347 11.26 -0.40 -14.14
C ASN A 347 11.73 -1.30 -15.30
N PHE A 348 11.34 -2.58 -15.26
CA PHE A 348 11.76 -3.54 -16.28
C PHE A 348 10.92 -3.43 -17.57
N GLY A 349 9.86 -2.63 -17.56
CA GLY A 349 8.99 -2.46 -18.71
C GLY A 349 8.18 -3.71 -19.05
N LEU A 350 7.97 -3.91 -20.36
CA LEU A 350 7.33 -5.11 -20.88
C LEU A 350 8.40 -6.15 -21.24
N PRO A 351 8.36 -7.35 -20.65
CA PRO A 351 9.25 -8.45 -21.05
C PRO A 351 8.80 -9.03 -22.40
N LYS A 352 9.55 -10.02 -22.90
CA LYS A 352 9.13 -10.78 -24.05
C LYS A 352 7.90 -11.62 -23.69
N MET A 353 6.77 -11.32 -24.28
CA MET A 353 5.46 -11.93 -24.05
C MET A 353 5.08 -12.92 -25.15
N SER A 354 4.18 -13.84 -24.85
CA SER A 354 3.53 -14.68 -25.86
C SER A 354 2.55 -13.86 -26.72
N ALA A 355 2.20 -14.35 -27.91
CA ALA A 355 1.24 -13.67 -28.78
C ALA A 355 -0.14 -13.47 -28.12
N ALA A 356 -0.60 -14.43 -27.33
CA ALA A 356 -1.85 -14.33 -26.57
C ALA A 356 -1.79 -13.23 -25.50
N GLU A 357 -0.68 -13.10 -24.78
CA GLU A 357 -0.49 -12.06 -23.77
C GLU A 357 -0.41 -10.66 -24.39
N ILE A 358 0.21 -10.53 -25.59
CA ILE A 358 0.22 -9.26 -26.33
C ILE A 358 -1.22 -8.80 -26.63
N VAL A 359 -2.07 -9.70 -27.16
CA VAL A 359 -3.47 -9.40 -27.43
C VAL A 359 -4.22 -8.98 -26.16
N LEU A 360 -3.97 -9.64 -25.02
CA LEU A 360 -4.58 -9.25 -23.75
C LEU A 360 -4.11 -7.86 -23.29
N VAL A 361 -2.85 -7.53 -23.45
CA VAL A 361 -2.32 -6.21 -23.13
C VAL A 361 -2.94 -5.14 -24.03
N GLU A 362 -3.06 -5.38 -25.32
CA GLU A 362 -3.71 -4.45 -26.28
C GLU A 362 -5.19 -4.19 -25.93
N GLN A 363 -5.89 -5.18 -25.39
CA GLN A 363 -7.30 -5.04 -24.99
C GLN A 363 -7.50 -4.16 -23.75
N VAL A 364 -6.49 -4.02 -22.89
CA VAL A 364 -6.58 -3.29 -21.61
C VAL A 364 -5.96 -1.88 -21.68
N ILE A 365 -5.32 -1.54 -22.79
CA ILE A 365 -4.81 -0.21 -23.13
C ILE A 365 -5.93 0.65 -23.74
#